data_0f7315da433052ffbe5fa03bf1d5ed26
#
_entry.id   0f7315da433052ffbe5fa03bf1d5ed26
#
_cell.length_a   1.000
_cell.length_b   1.000
_cell.length_c   1.000
_cell.angle_alpha   90.00
_cell.angle_beta   90.00
_cell.angle_gamma   90.00
#
_symmetry.space_group_name_H-M   'P 1'
#
loop_
_entity.id
_entity.type
_entity.pdbx_description
1 polymer ?
#
loop_
_entity_poly.entity_id
_entity_poly.type
_entity_poly.pdbx_seq_one_letter_code
_entity_poly.pdbx_strand_id
1 'polypeptide(L)'
;MKKEEILNKLKELKPVYQKEGLEILGVFGSYANNTQTKYSDIDIAYKLDYEKFSKKYVGGFSKLLRIDSIKDELKSIFKKEIDFVPDSNKKIMKDLINV
;
A
#
# COMPACT_ATOMS: atom_id res chain seq x y z
N MET A 1 12.16 -4.15 11.36
CA MET A 1 11.17 -3.08 11.58
C MET A 1 9.94 -3.62 12.25
N LYS A 2 9.46 -2.95 13.27
CA LYS A 2 8.28 -3.40 14.02
C LYS A 2 6.99 -3.01 13.30
N LYS A 3 5.95 -3.81 13.48
CA LYS A 3 4.63 -3.57 12.94
C LYS A 3 4.11 -2.15 13.20
N GLU A 4 4.28 -1.66 14.44
CA GLU A 4 3.83 -0.32 14.83
C GLU A 4 4.54 0.79 14.07
N GLU A 5 5.83 0.61 13.81
CA GLU A 5 6.61 1.56 13.01
C GLU A 5 6.09 1.64 11.57
N ILE A 6 5.75 0.48 11.01
CA ILE A 6 5.19 0.40 9.66
C ILE A 6 3.83 1.11 9.61
N LEU A 7 2.95 0.83 10.57
CA LEU A 7 1.63 1.43 10.64
C LEU A 7 1.69 2.95 10.80
N ASN A 8 2.57 3.42 11.67
CA ASN A 8 2.74 4.87 11.89
C ASN A 8 3.26 5.56 10.64
N LYS A 9 4.23 4.95 9.95
CA LYS A 9 4.77 5.52 8.72
C LYS A 9 3.73 5.56 7.61
N LEU A 10 2.92 4.52 7.49
CA LEU A 10 1.84 4.49 6.51
C LEU A 10 0.78 5.56 6.80
N LYS A 11 0.48 5.82 8.06
CA LYS A 11 -0.42 6.91 8.44
C LYS A 11 0.09 8.27 7.99
N GLU A 12 1.40 8.49 8.09
CA GLU A 12 2.04 9.72 7.61
C GLU A 12 1.96 9.84 6.08
N LEU A 13 2.12 8.72 5.38
CA LEU A 13 2.14 8.70 3.92
C LEU A 13 0.75 8.74 3.30
N LYS A 14 -0.27 8.30 4.04
CA LYS A 14 -1.63 8.20 3.54
C LYS A 14 -2.13 9.49 2.87
N PRO A 15 -2.04 10.67 3.50
CA PRO A 15 -2.51 11.91 2.86
C PRO A 15 -1.71 12.30 1.62
N VAL A 16 -0.44 11.89 1.54
CA VAL A 16 0.41 12.21 0.39
C VAL A 16 -0.15 11.60 -0.89
N TYR A 17 -0.47 10.30 -0.86
CA TYR A 17 -0.99 9.60 -2.03
C TYR A 17 -2.48 9.83 -2.24
N GLN A 18 -3.21 10.12 -1.18
CA GLN A 18 -4.64 10.40 -1.24
C GLN A 18 -4.94 11.61 -2.13
N LYS A 19 -4.04 12.57 -2.19
CA LYS A 19 -4.13 13.74 -3.07
C LYS A 19 -4.20 13.35 -4.54
N GLU A 20 -3.60 12.23 -4.90
CA GLU A 20 -3.58 11.73 -6.27
C GLU A 20 -4.76 10.79 -6.56
N GLY A 21 -5.46 10.34 -5.53
CA GLY A 21 -6.56 9.39 -5.69
C GLY A 21 -6.18 7.95 -5.35
N LEU A 22 -5.04 7.73 -4.70
CA LEU A 22 -4.65 6.41 -4.19
C LEU A 22 -4.71 6.43 -2.67
N GLU A 23 -5.57 5.60 -2.09
CA GLU A 23 -5.70 5.49 -0.64
C GLU A 23 -4.99 4.25 -0.13
N ILE A 24 -4.02 4.43 0.77
CA ILE A 24 -3.41 3.32 1.47
C ILE A 24 -4.40 2.87 2.54
N LEU A 25 -4.83 1.61 2.47
CA LEU A 25 -5.81 1.07 3.40
C LEU A 25 -5.17 0.53 4.66
N GLY A 26 -4.07 -0.18 4.53
CA GLY A 26 -3.37 -0.76 5.67
C GLY A 26 -2.49 -1.93 5.30
N VAL A 27 -2.19 -2.73 6.32
CA VAL A 27 -1.28 -3.88 6.24
C VAL A 27 -2.08 -5.17 6.43
N PHE A 28 -1.75 -6.18 5.64
CA PHE A 28 -2.33 -7.51 5.77
C PHE A 28 -1.20 -8.55 5.83
N GLY A 29 -1.55 -9.83 5.83
CA GLY A 29 -0.55 -10.90 5.78
C GLY A 29 0.24 -11.09 7.07
N SER A 30 1.52 -11.45 6.95
CA SER A 30 2.34 -11.86 8.09
C SER A 30 2.51 -10.78 9.15
N TYR A 31 2.69 -9.52 8.76
CA TYR A 31 2.80 -8.43 9.74
C TYR A 31 1.48 -8.18 10.48
N ALA A 32 0.35 -8.33 9.79
CA ALA A 32 -0.96 -8.20 10.43
C ALA A 32 -1.24 -9.33 11.40
N ASN A 33 -0.79 -10.54 11.07
CA ASN A 33 -1.04 -11.75 11.87
C ASN A 33 0.06 -12.06 12.90
N ASN A 34 1.07 -11.21 13.02
CA ASN A 34 2.20 -11.40 13.93
C ASN A 34 3.00 -12.69 13.66
N THR A 35 3.05 -13.09 12.38
CA THR A 35 3.82 -14.27 11.95
C THR A 35 5.06 -13.86 11.15
N GLN A 36 5.39 -12.56 11.12
CA GLN A 36 6.50 -12.04 10.36
C GLN A 36 7.85 -12.52 10.89
N THR A 37 8.79 -12.68 9.96
CA THR A 37 10.19 -12.91 10.24
C THR A 37 10.99 -11.76 9.65
N LYS A 38 12.31 -11.74 9.87
CA LYS A 38 13.18 -10.72 9.27
C LYS A 38 13.20 -10.78 7.73
N TYR A 39 12.72 -11.88 7.15
CA TYR A 39 12.66 -12.06 5.69
C TYR A 39 11.29 -11.79 5.11
N SER A 40 10.30 -11.49 5.93
CA SER A 40 8.93 -11.26 5.46
C SER A 40 8.83 -9.97 4.65
N ASP A 41 8.03 -10.02 3.58
CA ASP A 41 7.64 -8.84 2.82
C ASP A 41 6.57 -8.07 3.61
N ILE A 42 6.42 -6.79 3.30
CA ILE A 42 5.34 -5.99 3.86
C ILE A 42 4.19 -6.01 2.86
N ASP A 43 3.04 -6.51 3.28
CA ASP A 43 1.85 -6.62 2.46
C ASP A 43 0.94 -5.41 2.72
N ILE A 44 0.80 -4.55 1.71
CA ILE A 44 0.05 -3.31 1.82
C ILE A 44 -1.13 -3.31 0.85
N ALA A 45 -2.32 -3.00 1.36
CA ALA A 45 -3.52 -2.88 0.55
C ALA A 45 -3.80 -1.42 0.22
N TYR A 46 -4.29 -1.18 -1.00
CA TYR A 46 -4.66 0.16 -1.43
C TYR A 46 -6.00 0.14 -2.18
N LYS A 47 -6.59 1.32 -2.30
CA LYS A 47 -7.81 1.55 -3.04
C LYS A 47 -7.62 2.75 -3.96
N LEU A 48 -8.17 2.68 -5.17
CA LEU A 48 -8.15 3.81 -6.10
C LEU A 48 -9.48 4.54 -6.10
N ASP A 49 -9.42 5.86 -6.00
CA ASP A 49 -10.48 6.74 -6.43
C ASP A 49 -10.25 6.93 -7.93
N TYR A 50 -10.94 6.15 -8.73
CA TYR A 50 -10.71 6.09 -10.17
C TYR A 50 -10.90 7.44 -10.85
N GLU A 51 -11.90 8.18 -10.45
CA GLU A 51 -12.17 9.50 -11.03
C GLU A 51 -11.00 10.45 -10.81
N LYS A 52 -10.56 10.54 -9.57
CA LYS A 52 -9.47 11.44 -9.18
C LYS A 52 -8.14 10.99 -9.77
N PHE A 53 -7.84 9.71 -9.67
CA PHE A 53 -6.58 9.14 -10.18
C PHE A 53 -6.47 9.28 -11.69
N SER A 54 -7.60 9.09 -12.40
CA SER A 54 -7.67 9.18 -13.87
C SER A 54 -7.48 10.60 -14.38
N LYS A 55 -7.77 11.61 -13.60
CA LYS A 55 -7.53 13.01 -13.98
C LYS A 55 -6.04 13.31 -14.09
N LYS A 56 -5.25 12.70 -13.23
CA LYS A 56 -3.80 12.92 -13.20
C LYS A 56 -3.05 11.93 -14.10
N TYR A 57 -3.49 10.69 -14.13
CA TYR A 57 -2.86 9.62 -14.90
C TYR A 57 -3.84 9.09 -15.94
N VAL A 58 -3.68 9.55 -17.18
CA VAL A 58 -4.57 9.21 -18.29
C VAL A 58 -4.10 7.91 -18.94
N GLY A 59 -5.06 6.98 -19.16
CA GLY A 59 -4.78 5.68 -19.75
C GLY A 59 -4.31 4.65 -18.75
N GLY A 60 -4.51 3.38 -19.10
CA GLY A 60 -4.19 2.25 -18.22
C GLY A 60 -2.71 2.12 -17.94
N PHE A 61 -1.89 2.35 -18.94
CA PHE A 61 -0.44 2.22 -18.82
C PHE A 61 0.15 3.25 -17.82
N SER A 62 -0.29 4.51 -17.91
CA SER A 62 0.14 5.57 -17.00
C SER A 62 -0.23 5.25 -15.56
N LYS A 63 -1.44 4.69 -15.35
CA LYS A 63 -1.90 4.30 -14.02
C LYS A 63 -1.04 3.18 -13.44
N LEU A 64 -0.73 2.16 -14.24
CA LEU A 64 0.11 1.04 -13.81
C LEU A 64 1.52 1.52 -13.45
N LEU A 65 2.09 2.40 -14.26
CA LEU A 65 3.42 2.97 -13.98
C LEU A 65 3.43 3.74 -12.67
N ARG A 66 2.37 4.53 -12.40
CA ARG A 66 2.32 5.30 -11.15
C ARG A 66 2.16 4.39 -9.93
N ILE A 67 1.28 3.40 -10.00
CA ILE A 67 1.09 2.43 -8.91
C ILE A 67 2.41 1.72 -8.62
N ASP A 68 3.10 1.28 -9.66
CA ASP A 68 4.40 0.61 -9.53
C ASP A 68 5.46 1.54 -8.94
N SER A 69 5.47 2.81 -9.32
CA SER A 69 6.40 3.80 -8.77
C SER A 69 6.12 4.07 -7.28
N ILE A 70 4.86 4.06 -6.86
CA ILE A 70 4.49 4.20 -5.44
C ILE A 70 5.00 2.99 -4.66
N LYS A 71 4.84 1.80 -5.21
CA LYS A 71 5.39 0.57 -4.62
C LYS A 71 6.90 0.70 -4.41
N ASP A 72 7.62 1.21 -5.39
CA ASP A 72 9.06 1.43 -5.30
C ASP A 72 9.43 2.48 -4.26
N GLU A 73 8.64 3.55 -4.14
CA GLU A 73 8.82 4.56 -3.10
C GLU A 73 8.68 3.93 -1.71
N LEU A 74 7.64 3.12 -1.53
CA LEU A 74 7.41 2.41 -0.25
C LEU A 74 8.55 1.43 0.05
N LYS A 75 9.02 0.71 -0.98
CA LYS A 75 10.16 -0.20 -0.84
C LYS A 75 11.40 0.55 -0.36
N SER A 76 11.67 1.73 -0.91
CA SER A 76 12.79 2.57 -0.49
C SER A 76 12.64 3.07 0.95
N ILE A 77 11.44 3.46 1.34
CA ILE A 77 11.14 3.97 2.68
C ILE A 77 11.33 2.89 3.73
N PHE A 78 10.75 1.70 3.49
CA PHE A 78 10.78 0.60 4.46
C PHE A 78 12.00 -0.29 4.34
N LYS A 79 12.74 -0.18 3.23
CA LYS A 79 13.92 -1.01 2.94
C LYS A 79 13.59 -2.51 2.98
N LYS A 80 12.42 -2.85 2.48
CA LYS A 80 11.91 -4.22 2.37
C LYS A 80 11.11 -4.36 1.10
N GLU A 81 10.97 -5.60 0.62
CA GLU A 81 10.05 -5.88 -0.48
C GLU A 81 8.62 -5.58 -0.06
N ILE A 82 7.87 -4.99 -0.98
CA ILE A 82 6.49 -4.61 -0.75
C ILE A 82 5.59 -5.41 -1.68
N ASP A 83 4.57 -6.05 -1.11
CA ASP A 83 3.48 -6.63 -1.88
C ASP A 83 2.32 -5.63 -1.83
N PHE A 84 2.04 -4.99 -2.96
CA PHE A 84 1.10 -3.87 -3.06
C PHE A 84 -0.14 -4.32 -3.82
N VAL A 85 -1.26 -4.51 -3.12
CA VAL A 85 -2.43 -5.22 -3.62
C VAL A 85 -3.69 -4.33 -3.55
N PRO A 86 -4.48 -4.26 -4.64
CA PRO A 86 -5.72 -3.49 -4.61
C PRO A 86 -6.79 -4.17 -3.77
N ASP A 87 -7.73 -3.38 -3.26
CA ASP A 87 -8.83 -3.80 -2.40
C ASP A 87 -9.85 -4.73 -3.09
N SER A 88 -9.78 -4.85 -4.40
CA SER A 88 -10.62 -5.79 -5.15
C SER A 88 -10.37 -7.25 -4.75
N ASN A 89 -9.22 -7.54 -4.16
CA ASN A 89 -8.93 -8.86 -3.61
C ASN A 89 -9.54 -9.00 -2.21
N LYS A 90 -10.74 -9.55 -2.15
CA LYS A 90 -11.52 -9.65 -0.90
C LYS A 90 -10.87 -10.55 0.16
N LYS A 91 -10.02 -11.49 -0.25
CA LYS A 91 -9.35 -12.40 0.70
C LYS A 91 -8.41 -11.67 1.65
N ILE A 92 -7.75 -10.63 1.19
CA ILE A 92 -6.80 -9.87 2.01
C ILE A 92 -7.50 -8.96 3.02
N MET A 93 -8.77 -8.65 2.77
CA MET A 93 -9.52 -7.70 3.61
C MET A 93 -9.87 -8.28 4.99
N LYS A 94 -9.84 -9.61 5.16
CA LYS A 94 -10.15 -10.27 6.43
C LYS A 94 -9.17 -9.91 7.54
N ASP A 95 -7.89 -9.86 7.19
CA ASP A 95 -6.81 -9.66 8.16
C ASP A 95 -6.22 -8.26 8.11
N LEU A 96 -6.90 -7.35 7.40
CA LEU A 96 -6.40 -6.00 7.18
C LEU A 96 -6.40 -5.18 8.47
N ILE A 97 -5.25 -4.61 8.78
CA ILE A 97 -5.12 -3.61 9.84
C ILE A 97 -5.13 -2.25 9.15
N ASN A 98 -6.18 -1.48 9.37
CA ASN A 98 -6.37 -0.17 8.74
C ASN A 98 -5.42 0.89 9.32
N VAL A 99 -5.00 1.77 8.45
CA VAL A 99 -4.24 2.95 8.87
C VAL A 99 -5.03 4.24 8.65
#